data_8965092032022cb1498c62b75e321256
#
_entry.id   8965092032022cb1498c62b75e321256
#
_cell.length_a   1.000
_cell.length_b   1.000
_cell.length_c   1.000
_cell.angle_alpha   90.00
_cell.angle_beta   90.00
_cell.angle_gamma   90.00
#
_symmetry.space_group_name_H-M   'P 1'
#
loop_
_entity.id
_entity.type
_entity.pdbx_description
1 polymer ?
#
loop_
_entity_poly.entity_id
_entity_poly.type
_entity_poly.pdbx_seq_one_letter_code
_entity_poly.pdbx_strand_id
1 'polypeptide(L)'
;MSAYRFQRSATEQSIDAWRPLDRALHRWVRTHGGSELLAAVAAWASCSDGDGDTAMLLRDASARRGRPQWSDAEIDALRDEPLVGSGDDDARTPFVLDTQDRFYLRRNARHEAAVATAIRQRLAGNTPAAVAETDIDALFHGQRDATIAAQRDAVQRVVGRKLFVLTGGPGTGKTTTVLRMLLMLQRQRMRDAEAPLAMQLAAPTGKAAQRLMQALQRGKKQLLATQDAQRQPQEPLPADWHALLATIPDADALTLHRLLAYDPRRNTFRRNARNQIAADVVVIDEASMIDLAMLRSLLDALRPDATLILVGDADQLTSIAAGSVLMDLVKALESRKSESLVRLQHSFRSEHALVAINEAVRCGDHEVFASAMDAAGTDATRFHADDPQQLARQLRRWPEQIAACDALRPMLARIDDVDVPDQTATVLSALHALTEQQLLCALRDSAFGAQACNAVIEHQLKQAWS
;
A
#
# COMPACT_ATOMS: atom_id res chain seq x y z
N MET A 1 56.01 17.23 -10.18
CA MET A 1 54.79 18.01 -10.42
C MET A 1 53.65 17.38 -9.61
N SER A 2 53.36 17.94 -8.44
CA SER A 2 52.41 17.45 -7.46
C SER A 2 51.02 17.89 -7.87
N ALA A 3 50.12 16.94 -8.13
CA ALA A 3 48.72 17.23 -8.42
C ALA A 3 48.00 17.59 -7.10
N TYR A 4 47.74 18.87 -6.92
CA TYR A 4 46.81 19.35 -5.90
C TYR A 4 45.42 18.84 -6.24
N ARG A 5 44.98 17.75 -5.58
CA ARG A 5 43.57 17.42 -5.48
C ARG A 5 42.93 18.46 -4.55
N PHE A 6 42.17 19.37 -5.10
CA PHE A 6 41.21 20.16 -4.34
C PHE A 6 40.25 19.17 -3.64
N GLN A 7 40.40 19.04 -2.34
CA GLN A 7 39.31 18.46 -1.52
C GLN A 7 38.18 19.50 -1.54
N ARG A 8 37.12 19.20 -2.31
CA ARG A 8 35.87 19.95 -2.20
C ARG A 8 35.39 19.84 -0.75
N SER A 9 34.97 20.96 -0.16
CA SER A 9 34.40 20.96 1.19
C SER A 9 33.18 20.02 1.25
N ALA A 10 32.87 19.44 2.40
CA ALA A 10 31.71 18.58 2.58
C ALA A 10 30.40 19.25 2.09
N THR A 11 30.32 20.57 2.19
CA THR A 11 29.23 21.42 1.69
C THR A 11 29.12 21.42 0.16
N GLU A 12 30.24 21.44 -0.58
CA GLU A 12 30.25 21.43 -2.06
C GLU A 12 29.87 20.06 -2.62
N GLN A 13 30.26 18.95 -1.96
CA GLN A 13 29.84 17.59 -2.33
C GLN A 13 28.33 17.35 -2.08
N SER A 14 27.75 18.03 -1.09
CA SER A 14 26.33 17.94 -0.75
C SER A 14 25.43 18.59 -1.82
N ILE A 15 25.88 19.70 -2.42
CA ILE A 15 25.07 20.47 -3.40
C ILE A 15 24.81 19.69 -4.69
N ASP A 16 25.71 18.79 -5.09
CA ASP A 16 25.52 17.96 -6.29
C ASP A 16 24.43 16.88 -6.10
N ALA A 17 24.14 16.49 -4.86
CA ALA A 17 23.11 15.52 -4.53
C ALA A 17 21.69 16.10 -4.44
N TRP A 18 21.54 17.43 -4.33
CA TRP A 18 20.25 18.09 -4.16
C TRP A 18 19.48 18.25 -5.46
N ARG A 19 18.18 17.98 -5.41
CA ARG A 19 17.25 18.27 -6.51
C ARG A 19 17.08 19.79 -6.68
N PRO A 20 16.54 20.26 -7.81
CA PRO A 20 16.24 21.67 -8.01
C PRO A 20 15.37 22.30 -6.90
N LEU A 21 14.41 21.53 -6.36
CA LEU A 21 13.55 21.97 -5.26
C LEU A 21 14.33 22.18 -3.96
N ASP A 22 15.24 21.27 -3.63
CA ASP A 22 16.06 21.34 -2.42
C ASP A 22 16.98 22.57 -2.44
N ARG A 23 17.57 22.85 -3.60
CA ARG A 23 18.37 24.08 -3.84
C ARG A 23 17.52 25.35 -3.78
N ALA A 24 16.28 25.29 -4.26
CA ALA A 24 15.35 26.42 -4.18
C ALA A 24 14.99 26.72 -2.73
N LEU A 25 14.72 25.69 -1.93
CA LEU A 25 14.41 25.83 -0.50
C LEU A 25 15.63 26.39 0.27
N HIS A 26 16.84 25.89 0.00
CA HIS A 26 18.07 26.45 0.57
C HIS A 26 18.17 27.95 0.34
N ARG A 27 18.02 28.40 -0.92
CA ARG A 27 18.05 29.83 -1.26
C ARG A 27 16.95 30.62 -0.59
N TRP A 28 15.73 30.05 -0.53
CA TRP A 28 14.60 30.69 0.11
C TRP A 28 14.85 30.95 1.60
N VAL A 29 15.39 29.97 2.33
CA VAL A 29 15.76 30.14 3.75
C VAL A 29 16.74 31.28 3.93
N ARG A 30 17.79 31.34 3.11
CA ARG A 30 18.82 32.43 3.13
C ARG A 30 18.21 33.81 2.90
N THR A 31 17.28 33.91 1.94
CA THR A 31 16.64 35.18 1.63
C THR A 31 15.61 35.63 2.66
N HIS A 32 15.17 34.73 3.53
CA HIS A 32 14.20 35.02 4.59
C HIS A 32 14.81 35.08 5.99
N GLY A 33 16.12 35.27 6.08
CA GLY A 33 16.82 35.54 7.33
C GLY A 33 17.26 34.29 8.12
N GLY A 34 17.17 33.09 7.52
CA GLY A 34 17.74 31.89 8.12
C GLY A 34 19.26 31.81 7.96
N SER A 35 19.93 31.15 8.89
CA SER A 35 21.37 30.89 8.84
C SER A 35 21.75 29.93 7.70
N GLU A 36 23.04 29.83 7.39
CA GLU A 36 23.55 28.83 6.45
C GLU A 36 23.29 27.40 6.93
N LEU A 37 23.42 27.17 8.25
CA LEU A 37 23.10 25.90 8.89
C LEU A 37 21.64 25.53 8.65
N LEU A 38 20.69 26.42 8.94
CA LEU A 38 19.27 26.15 8.71
C LEU A 38 18.97 25.91 7.22
N ALA A 39 19.60 26.67 6.31
CA ALA A 39 19.39 26.50 4.89
C ALA A 39 19.85 25.10 4.41
N ALA A 40 20.99 24.62 4.88
CA ALA A 40 21.49 23.27 4.59
C ALA A 40 20.57 22.19 5.17
N VAL A 41 20.16 22.33 6.44
CA VAL A 41 19.24 21.37 7.10
C VAL A 41 17.89 21.33 6.38
N ALA A 42 17.34 22.47 5.98
CA ALA A 42 16.06 22.54 5.25
C ALA A 42 16.15 21.87 3.87
N ALA A 43 17.27 22.04 3.15
CA ALA A 43 17.49 21.37 1.88
C ALA A 43 17.55 19.85 2.04
N TRP A 44 18.24 19.36 3.06
CA TRP A 44 18.28 17.94 3.38
C TRP A 44 16.93 17.39 3.84
N ALA A 45 16.15 18.14 4.62
CA ALA A 45 14.79 17.77 4.99
C ALA A 45 13.88 17.68 3.75
N SER A 46 14.03 18.59 2.78
CA SER A 46 13.33 18.52 1.50
C SER A 46 13.76 17.29 0.67
N CYS A 47 15.04 16.96 0.68
CA CYS A 47 15.55 15.75 0.04
C CYS A 47 14.95 14.49 0.68
N SER A 48 14.91 14.41 2.01
CA SER A 48 14.29 13.32 2.77
C SER A 48 12.80 13.18 2.48
N ASP A 49 12.07 14.29 2.42
CA ASP A 49 10.65 14.31 2.03
C ASP A 49 10.43 13.72 0.63
N GLY A 50 11.32 14.01 -0.30
CA GLY A 50 11.30 13.40 -1.63
C GLY A 50 11.68 11.93 -1.67
N ASP A 51 12.34 11.43 -0.65
CA ASP A 51 12.68 10.02 -0.47
C ASP A 51 11.59 9.25 0.31
N GLY A 52 10.53 9.96 0.75
CA GLY A 52 9.40 9.39 1.47
C GLY A 52 9.45 9.55 2.98
N ASP A 53 10.44 10.24 3.55
CA ASP A 53 10.51 10.50 4.99
C ASP A 53 9.64 11.71 5.36
N THR A 54 8.88 11.62 6.46
CA THR A 54 8.10 12.76 6.98
C THR A 54 8.92 13.71 7.82
N ALA A 55 9.97 13.20 8.45
CA ALA A 55 10.91 13.90 9.31
C ALA A 55 12.34 13.46 9.04
N MET A 56 13.27 14.34 9.26
CA MET A 56 14.70 14.03 9.25
C MET A 56 15.22 13.98 10.68
N LEU A 57 15.76 12.82 11.09
CA LEU A 57 16.39 12.66 12.39
C LEU A 57 17.80 13.27 12.34
N LEU A 58 18.03 14.34 13.10
CA LEU A 58 19.30 15.07 13.05
C LEU A 58 20.47 14.29 13.65
N ARG A 59 20.20 13.44 14.64
CA ARG A 59 21.21 12.60 15.31
C ARG A 59 21.47 11.27 14.60
N ASP A 60 20.70 10.94 13.55
CA ASP A 60 20.88 9.67 12.86
C ASP A 60 22.16 9.68 12.04
N ALA A 61 23.14 8.92 12.54
CA ALA A 61 24.43 8.68 11.90
C ALA A 61 24.32 7.76 10.66
N SER A 62 23.16 7.22 10.36
CA SER A 62 22.98 6.39 9.18
C SER A 62 23.23 7.25 7.95
N ALA A 63 24.40 7.04 7.35
CA ALA A 63 24.92 7.77 6.18
C ALA A 63 24.09 7.47 4.91
N ARG A 64 22.76 7.49 4.98
CA ARG A 64 21.92 7.49 3.81
C ARG A 64 22.30 8.70 2.96
N ARG A 65 23.07 8.44 1.90
CA ARG A 65 23.40 9.41 0.84
C ARG A 65 24.31 10.58 1.22
N GLY A 66 25.28 10.40 2.14
CA GLY A 66 26.24 11.45 2.45
C GLY A 66 25.64 12.65 3.20
N ARG A 67 24.57 12.46 3.96
CA ARG A 67 24.06 13.48 4.88
C ARG A 67 25.12 13.83 5.91
N PRO A 68 25.32 15.13 6.20
CA PRO A 68 26.19 15.52 7.29
C PRO A 68 25.57 15.10 8.65
N GLN A 69 26.41 14.87 9.62
CA GLN A 69 26.01 14.77 11.02
C GLN A 69 26.04 16.16 11.62
N TRP A 70 25.05 16.48 12.45
CA TRP A 70 25.00 17.74 13.17
C TRP A 70 25.36 17.51 14.63
N SER A 71 26.22 18.39 15.16
CA SER A 71 26.60 18.40 16.56
C SER A 71 25.45 18.91 17.46
N ASP A 72 25.52 18.61 18.75
CA ASP A 72 24.52 19.10 19.71
C ASP A 72 24.43 20.64 19.71
N ALA A 73 25.56 21.34 19.57
CA ALA A 73 25.60 22.79 19.50
C ALA A 73 24.91 23.34 18.24
N GLU A 74 25.00 22.64 17.09
CA GLU A 74 24.29 23.00 15.86
C GLU A 74 22.79 22.74 15.99
N ILE A 75 22.40 21.64 16.63
CA ILE A 75 20.98 21.32 16.88
C ILE A 75 20.36 22.35 17.83
N ASP A 76 21.08 22.76 18.88
CA ASP A 76 20.63 23.81 19.79
C ASP A 76 20.52 25.16 19.06
N ALA A 77 21.49 25.51 18.22
CA ALA A 77 21.42 26.73 17.40
C ALA A 77 20.20 26.73 16.43
N LEU A 78 19.82 25.57 15.90
CA LEU A 78 18.61 25.45 15.08
C LEU A 78 17.31 25.72 15.86
N ARG A 79 17.27 25.45 17.16
CA ARG A 79 16.10 25.71 18.00
C ARG A 79 15.85 27.22 18.21
N ASP A 80 16.91 28.01 18.15
CA ASP A 80 16.88 29.48 18.32
C ASP A 80 16.57 30.21 17.00
N GLU A 81 16.47 29.51 15.87
CA GLU A 81 16.22 30.10 14.56
C GLU A 81 14.78 30.63 14.42
N PRO A 82 14.58 31.87 13.91
CA PRO A 82 13.25 32.47 13.79
C PRO A 82 12.28 31.69 12.88
N LEU A 83 12.82 30.88 11.93
CA LEU A 83 12.04 30.08 10.99
C LEU A 83 11.73 28.67 11.53
N VAL A 84 12.18 28.32 12.72
CA VAL A 84 11.99 27.02 13.35
C VAL A 84 11.07 27.16 14.57
N GLY A 85 10.08 26.30 14.69
CA GLY A 85 9.19 26.20 15.86
C GLY A 85 9.30 24.86 16.54
N SER A 86 8.78 24.76 17.78
CA SER A 86 8.82 23.54 18.60
C SER A 86 7.77 22.48 18.21
N GLY A 87 6.80 22.83 17.41
CA GLY A 87 5.70 21.94 17.02
C GLY A 87 4.45 22.05 17.87
N ASP A 88 4.56 22.48 19.12
CA ASP A 88 3.44 22.65 20.05
C ASP A 88 2.83 24.06 20.00
N ASP A 89 3.46 24.97 19.28
CA ASP A 89 3.06 26.35 19.16
C ASP A 89 2.20 26.59 17.92
N ASP A 90 1.30 27.59 18.01
CA ASP A 90 0.56 28.15 16.88
C ASP A 90 1.44 28.96 15.92
N ALA A 91 2.75 28.98 16.12
CA ALA A 91 3.69 29.70 15.32
C ALA A 91 3.60 29.28 13.84
N ARG A 92 3.66 30.23 12.95
CA ARG A 92 3.61 30.02 11.50
C ARG A 92 4.98 29.80 10.89
N THR A 93 5.92 29.22 11.65
CA THR A 93 7.27 28.91 11.16
C THR A 93 7.22 27.83 10.09
N PRO A 94 8.03 27.90 9.04
CA PRO A 94 8.03 26.92 7.95
C PRO A 94 8.59 25.55 8.37
N PHE A 95 9.40 25.51 9.43
CA PHE A 95 10.03 24.30 9.93
C PHE A 95 9.64 24.02 11.39
N VAL A 96 9.79 22.76 11.77
CA VAL A 96 9.57 22.28 13.14
C VAL A 96 10.75 21.42 13.56
N LEU A 97 11.30 21.67 14.74
CA LEU A 97 12.27 20.82 15.39
C LEU A 97 11.68 20.38 16.74
N ASP A 98 11.37 19.09 16.84
CA ASP A 98 10.74 18.56 18.05
C ASP A 98 11.76 18.23 19.17
N THR A 99 11.25 17.75 20.29
CA THR A 99 12.07 17.38 21.46
C THR A 99 12.92 16.12 21.25
N GLN A 100 12.68 15.36 20.17
CA GLN A 100 13.44 14.17 19.81
C GLN A 100 14.45 14.44 18.68
N ASP A 101 14.76 15.71 18.43
CA ASP A 101 15.66 16.17 17.36
C ASP A 101 15.23 15.72 15.94
N ARG A 102 13.90 15.60 15.74
CA ARG A 102 13.33 15.38 14.42
C ARG A 102 13.01 16.73 13.78
N PHE A 103 13.58 16.96 12.61
CA PHE A 103 13.37 18.17 11.83
C PHE A 103 12.36 17.90 10.72
N TYR A 104 11.31 18.72 10.69
CA TYR A 104 10.20 18.59 9.76
C TYR A 104 10.04 19.82 8.88
N LEU A 105 9.55 19.61 7.65
CA LEU A 105 8.73 20.61 7.00
C LEU A 105 7.42 20.75 7.77
N ARG A 106 6.97 21.97 8.09
CA ARG A 106 5.78 22.19 8.93
C ARG A 106 4.52 21.45 8.44
N ARG A 107 4.37 21.34 7.12
CA ARG A 107 3.23 20.59 6.55
C ARG A 107 3.18 19.14 7.05
N ASN A 108 4.34 18.48 7.08
CA ASN A 108 4.43 17.08 7.49
C ASN A 108 4.19 16.93 9.00
N ALA A 109 4.78 17.82 9.82
CA ALA A 109 4.53 17.84 11.27
C ALA A 109 3.03 17.99 11.59
N ARG A 110 2.33 18.90 10.88
CA ARG A 110 0.89 19.07 11.04
C ARG A 110 0.09 17.86 10.58
N HIS A 111 0.47 17.22 9.50
CA HIS A 111 -0.19 15.99 9.03
C HIS A 111 0.00 14.86 10.05
N GLU A 112 1.21 14.65 10.53
CA GLU A 112 1.54 13.62 11.50
C GLU A 112 0.78 13.82 12.82
N ALA A 113 0.80 15.02 13.37
CA ALA A 113 0.08 15.35 14.61
C ALA A 113 -1.44 15.15 14.47
N ALA A 114 -2.03 15.57 13.34
CA ALA A 114 -3.45 15.40 13.07
C ALA A 114 -3.83 13.93 12.92
N VAL A 115 -3.06 13.16 12.15
CA VAL A 115 -3.27 11.71 11.98
C VAL A 115 -3.13 10.98 13.31
N ALA A 116 -2.07 11.26 14.08
CA ALA A 116 -1.85 10.65 15.39
C ALA A 116 -3.00 10.94 16.37
N THR A 117 -3.54 12.18 16.34
CA THR A 117 -4.66 12.58 17.18
C THR A 117 -5.95 11.86 16.76
N ALA A 118 -6.28 11.83 15.47
CA ALA A 118 -7.46 11.15 14.96
C ALA A 118 -7.43 9.63 15.22
N ILE A 119 -6.26 9.00 15.06
CA ILE A 119 -6.07 7.57 15.37
C ILE A 119 -6.27 7.32 16.87
N ARG A 120 -5.66 8.13 17.76
CA ARG A 120 -5.84 7.99 19.21
C ARG A 120 -7.31 8.14 19.62
N GLN A 121 -8.04 9.10 19.06
CA GLN A 121 -9.46 9.30 19.31
C GLN A 121 -10.29 8.09 18.88
N ARG A 122 -10.02 7.50 17.70
CA ARG A 122 -10.71 6.31 17.23
C ARG A 122 -10.40 5.08 18.08
N LEU A 123 -9.15 4.89 18.50
CA LEU A 123 -8.79 3.80 19.42
C LEU A 123 -9.44 3.95 20.81
N ALA A 124 -9.54 5.19 21.33
CA ALA A 124 -10.24 5.47 22.58
C ALA A 124 -11.77 5.26 22.46
N GLY A 125 -12.34 5.45 21.28
CA GLY A 125 -13.76 5.24 21.00
C GLY A 125 -14.16 3.78 20.75
N ASN A 126 -13.22 2.81 20.87
CA ASN A 126 -13.52 1.40 20.73
C ASN A 126 -14.42 0.90 21.88
N THR A 127 -15.49 0.21 21.54
CA THR A 127 -16.41 -0.45 22.46
C THR A 127 -16.55 -1.92 22.10
N PRO A 128 -15.55 -2.76 22.47
CA PRO A 128 -15.57 -4.17 22.11
C PRO A 128 -16.87 -4.84 22.54
N ALA A 129 -17.48 -5.61 21.63
CA ALA A 129 -18.68 -6.35 21.91
C ALA A 129 -18.41 -7.86 21.81
N ALA A 130 -19.09 -8.63 22.62
CA ALA A 130 -19.02 -10.08 22.55
C ALA A 130 -19.68 -10.59 21.27
N VAL A 131 -18.99 -11.45 20.55
CA VAL A 131 -19.48 -12.14 19.35
C VAL A 131 -19.76 -13.59 19.71
N ALA A 132 -20.92 -14.11 19.29
CA ALA A 132 -21.25 -15.52 19.51
C ALA A 132 -20.33 -16.41 18.66
N GLU A 133 -19.75 -17.42 19.26
CA GLU A 133 -18.87 -18.37 18.57
C GLU A 133 -19.59 -19.09 17.43
N THR A 134 -20.90 -19.34 17.58
CA THR A 134 -21.76 -19.90 16.53
C THR A 134 -21.82 -19.05 15.27
N ASP A 135 -21.76 -17.70 15.39
CA ASP A 135 -21.73 -16.81 14.23
C ASP A 135 -20.37 -16.87 13.53
N ILE A 136 -19.29 -16.98 14.31
CA ILE A 136 -17.94 -17.14 13.75
C ILE A 136 -17.87 -18.49 13.02
N ASP A 137 -18.34 -19.58 13.66
CA ASP A 137 -18.36 -20.92 13.05
C ASP A 137 -19.16 -20.93 11.74
N ALA A 138 -20.31 -20.27 11.69
CA ALA A 138 -21.09 -20.16 10.46
C ALA A 138 -20.30 -19.55 9.30
N LEU A 139 -19.55 -18.46 9.54
CA LEU A 139 -18.74 -17.80 8.52
C LEU A 139 -17.51 -18.61 8.07
N PHE A 140 -17.09 -19.57 8.86
CA PHE A 140 -15.96 -20.45 8.56
C PHE A 140 -16.38 -21.91 8.33
N HIS A 141 -17.68 -22.18 8.13
CA HIS A 141 -18.23 -23.52 7.88
C HIS A 141 -17.76 -24.55 8.92
N GLY A 142 -17.74 -24.16 10.19
CA GLY A 142 -17.26 -25.00 11.28
C GLY A 142 -15.76 -25.25 11.37
N GLN A 143 -14.96 -24.73 10.42
CA GLN A 143 -13.51 -24.92 10.42
C GLN A 143 -12.83 -24.18 11.57
N ARG A 144 -11.88 -24.86 12.24
CA ARG A 144 -11.14 -24.33 13.41
C ARG A 144 -9.62 -24.59 13.30
N ASP A 145 -9.11 -24.71 12.09
CA ASP A 145 -7.70 -24.98 11.85
C ASP A 145 -6.82 -23.82 12.30
N ALA A 146 -5.60 -24.12 12.72
CA ALA A 146 -4.61 -23.12 13.10
C ALA A 146 -4.30 -22.13 11.95
N THR A 147 -4.43 -22.58 10.70
CA THR A 147 -4.17 -21.75 9.50
C THR A 147 -5.15 -20.60 9.33
N ILE A 148 -6.38 -20.74 9.83
CA ILE A 148 -7.43 -19.72 9.76
C ILE A 148 -7.67 -19.01 11.10
N ALA A 149 -6.94 -19.39 12.17
CA ALA A 149 -7.15 -18.84 13.50
C ALA A 149 -7.06 -17.30 13.52
N ALA A 150 -6.07 -16.72 12.83
CA ALA A 150 -5.91 -15.27 12.73
C ALA A 150 -7.06 -14.61 11.95
N GLN A 151 -7.65 -15.29 10.95
CA GLN A 151 -8.81 -14.77 10.22
C GLN A 151 -10.05 -14.77 11.12
N ARG A 152 -10.26 -15.84 11.92
CA ARG A 152 -11.34 -15.92 12.92
C ARG A 152 -11.22 -14.82 13.96
N ASP A 153 -9.99 -14.62 14.47
CA ASP A 153 -9.66 -13.57 15.42
C ASP A 153 -9.97 -12.16 14.87
N ALA A 154 -9.64 -11.89 13.60
CA ALA A 154 -9.98 -10.63 12.95
C ALA A 154 -11.49 -10.39 12.86
N VAL A 155 -12.27 -11.42 12.51
CA VAL A 155 -13.74 -11.34 12.43
C VAL A 155 -14.35 -11.07 13.80
N GLN A 156 -13.82 -11.68 14.85
CA GLN A 156 -14.26 -11.47 16.22
C GLN A 156 -13.94 -10.05 16.71
N ARG A 157 -12.68 -9.62 16.53
CA ARG A 157 -12.18 -8.36 17.10
C ARG A 157 -12.67 -7.12 16.39
N VAL A 158 -13.10 -7.17 15.13
CA VAL A 158 -13.54 -5.98 14.39
C VAL A 158 -14.79 -5.34 14.99
N VAL A 159 -15.62 -6.12 15.68
CA VAL A 159 -16.90 -5.67 16.24
C VAL A 159 -16.65 -4.65 17.36
N GLY A 160 -17.35 -3.50 17.27
CA GLY A 160 -17.22 -2.39 18.22
C GLY A 160 -15.92 -1.57 18.07
N ARG A 161 -15.14 -1.77 17.02
CA ARG A 161 -13.92 -0.98 16.75
C ARG A 161 -14.20 0.19 15.81
N LYS A 162 -13.68 1.37 16.15
CA LYS A 162 -13.71 2.55 15.27
C LYS A 162 -12.49 2.63 14.35
N LEU A 163 -11.44 1.89 14.69
CA LEU A 163 -10.27 1.65 13.85
C LEU A 163 -9.87 0.17 13.98
N PHE A 164 -9.71 -0.48 12.84
CA PHE A 164 -9.19 -1.84 12.74
C PHE A 164 -8.17 -1.95 11.62
N VAL A 165 -7.08 -2.65 11.86
CA VAL A 165 -5.99 -2.86 10.89
C VAL A 165 -5.84 -4.36 10.65
N LEU A 166 -5.97 -4.76 9.39
CA LEU A 166 -5.73 -6.13 8.93
C LEU A 166 -4.51 -6.14 8.02
N THR A 167 -3.41 -6.68 8.50
CA THR A 167 -2.17 -6.78 7.72
C THR A 167 -1.77 -8.22 7.43
N GLY A 168 -1.02 -8.43 6.37
CA GLY A 168 -0.49 -9.75 6.01
C GLY A 168 0.02 -9.76 4.58
N GLY A 169 0.87 -10.73 4.28
CA GLY A 169 1.48 -10.90 2.96
C GLY A 169 0.49 -11.26 1.84
N PRO A 170 0.98 -11.38 0.61
CA PRO A 170 0.17 -11.84 -0.52
C PRO A 170 -0.39 -13.24 -0.26
N GLY A 171 -1.64 -13.48 -0.67
CA GLY A 171 -2.26 -14.82 -0.55
C GLY A 171 -2.70 -15.24 0.84
N THR A 172 -2.61 -14.37 1.86
CA THR A 172 -3.03 -14.70 3.24
C THR A 172 -4.56 -14.65 3.46
N GLY A 173 -5.33 -14.34 2.42
CA GLY A 173 -6.79 -14.31 2.53
C GLY A 173 -7.36 -13.00 3.10
N LYS A 174 -6.62 -11.88 3.03
CA LYS A 174 -7.09 -10.56 3.52
C LYS A 174 -8.49 -10.21 3.01
N THR A 175 -8.73 -10.27 1.71
CA THR A 175 -10.02 -9.87 1.13
C THR A 175 -11.17 -10.79 1.54
N THR A 176 -10.90 -12.11 1.66
CA THR A 176 -11.88 -13.08 2.16
C THR A 176 -12.22 -12.80 3.63
N THR A 177 -11.21 -12.43 4.42
CA THR A 177 -11.40 -12.03 5.83
C THR A 177 -12.23 -10.75 5.92
N VAL A 178 -11.97 -9.77 5.05
CA VAL A 178 -12.76 -8.52 4.98
C VAL A 178 -14.24 -8.81 4.74
N LEU A 179 -14.57 -9.68 3.78
CA LEU A 179 -15.97 -10.06 3.55
C LEU A 179 -16.64 -10.60 4.82
N ARG A 180 -15.96 -11.52 5.52
CA ARG A 180 -16.46 -12.09 6.77
C ARG A 180 -16.59 -11.05 7.89
N MET A 181 -15.64 -10.11 7.98
CA MET A 181 -15.70 -8.98 8.91
C MET A 181 -16.92 -8.10 8.64
N LEU A 182 -17.18 -7.75 7.37
CA LEU A 182 -18.34 -6.95 6.97
C LEU A 182 -19.65 -7.66 7.29
N LEU A 183 -19.73 -8.96 7.02
CA LEU A 183 -20.90 -9.77 7.38
C LEU A 183 -21.13 -9.82 8.89
N MET A 184 -20.07 -9.97 9.67
CA MET A 184 -20.17 -9.97 11.14
C MET A 184 -20.64 -8.61 11.68
N LEU A 185 -20.11 -7.49 11.17
CA LEU A 185 -20.57 -6.15 11.53
C LEU A 185 -22.06 -5.96 11.18
N GLN A 186 -22.48 -6.41 10.01
CA GLN A 186 -23.86 -6.36 9.58
C GLN A 186 -24.77 -7.23 10.46
N ARG A 187 -24.31 -8.43 10.81
CA ARG A 187 -25.00 -9.35 11.71
C ARG A 187 -25.27 -8.72 13.07
N GLN A 188 -24.24 -8.09 13.64
CA GLN A 188 -24.35 -7.41 14.92
C GLN A 188 -25.35 -6.26 14.85
N ARG A 189 -25.26 -5.42 13.82
CA ARG A 189 -26.17 -4.28 13.61
C ARG A 189 -27.63 -4.71 13.55
N MET A 190 -27.91 -5.79 12.83
CA MET A 190 -29.28 -6.28 12.68
C MET A 190 -29.83 -6.95 13.95
N ARG A 191 -28.98 -7.46 14.83
CA ARG A 191 -29.40 -7.94 16.16
C ARG A 191 -29.92 -6.80 17.04
N ASP A 192 -29.35 -5.63 16.87
CA ASP A 192 -29.78 -4.41 17.59
C ASP A 192 -31.04 -3.78 16.97
N ALA A 193 -31.68 -4.47 15.99
CA ALA A 193 -32.86 -4.03 15.24
C ALA A 193 -32.69 -2.67 14.53
N GLU A 194 -31.46 -2.36 14.12
CA GLU A 194 -31.11 -1.14 13.42
C GLU A 194 -31.07 -1.34 11.90
N ALA A 195 -31.12 -0.22 11.14
CA ALA A 195 -31.00 -0.27 9.69
C ALA A 195 -29.63 -0.83 9.25
N PRO A 196 -29.56 -1.49 8.07
CA PRO A 196 -28.30 -2.01 7.54
C PRO A 196 -27.21 -0.94 7.47
N LEU A 197 -25.97 -1.35 7.77
CA LEU A 197 -24.81 -0.46 7.73
C LEU A 197 -24.54 0.05 6.31
N ALA A 198 -24.37 1.34 6.17
CA ALA A 198 -23.84 1.95 4.94
C ALA A 198 -22.34 1.67 4.85
N MET A 199 -21.92 0.94 3.83
CA MET A 199 -20.53 0.51 3.65
C MET A 199 -19.92 1.17 2.42
N GLN A 200 -18.68 1.64 2.53
CA GLN A 200 -17.88 2.14 1.41
C GLN A 200 -16.56 1.38 1.32
N LEU A 201 -16.26 0.95 0.10
CA LEU A 201 -15.04 0.20 -0.21
C LEU A 201 -14.17 1.05 -1.12
N ALA A 202 -12.89 1.19 -0.79
CA ALA A 202 -11.98 1.96 -1.62
C ALA A 202 -10.57 1.38 -1.62
N ALA A 203 -9.77 1.81 -2.60
CA ALA A 203 -8.35 1.51 -2.69
C ALA A 203 -7.59 2.71 -3.28
N PRO A 204 -6.26 2.82 -3.13
CA PRO A 204 -5.47 3.91 -3.69
C PRO A 204 -5.54 3.99 -5.22
N THR A 205 -5.63 2.84 -5.90
CA THR A 205 -5.63 2.75 -7.38
C THR A 205 -6.90 2.09 -7.91
N GLY A 206 -7.26 2.41 -9.16
CA GLY A 206 -8.42 1.80 -9.84
C GLY A 206 -8.26 0.29 -10.00
N LYS A 207 -7.05 -0.20 -10.31
CA LYS A 207 -6.78 -1.64 -10.43
C LYS A 207 -6.97 -2.37 -9.10
N ALA A 208 -6.53 -1.77 -7.98
CA ALA A 208 -6.75 -2.34 -6.65
C ALA A 208 -8.23 -2.35 -6.27
N ALA A 209 -8.95 -1.25 -6.53
CA ALA A 209 -10.41 -1.17 -6.31
C ALA A 209 -11.16 -2.26 -7.09
N GLN A 210 -10.85 -2.45 -8.36
CA GLN A 210 -11.46 -3.50 -9.19
C GLN A 210 -11.14 -4.91 -8.64
N ARG A 211 -9.88 -5.16 -8.23
CA ARG A 211 -9.48 -6.45 -7.65
C ARG A 211 -10.21 -6.73 -6.34
N LEU A 212 -10.38 -5.72 -5.49
CA LEU A 212 -11.13 -5.83 -4.25
C LEU A 212 -12.56 -6.32 -4.53
N MET A 213 -13.26 -5.68 -5.46
CA MET A 213 -14.64 -6.06 -5.82
C MET A 213 -14.73 -7.47 -6.40
N GLN A 214 -13.85 -7.82 -7.34
CA GLN A 214 -13.82 -9.17 -7.90
C GLN A 214 -13.58 -10.24 -6.83
N ALA A 215 -12.69 -9.95 -5.86
CA ALA A 215 -12.40 -10.87 -4.78
C ALA A 215 -13.57 -11.00 -3.79
N LEU A 216 -14.28 -9.90 -3.49
CA LEU A 216 -15.50 -9.92 -2.67
C LEU A 216 -16.62 -10.71 -3.35
N GLN A 217 -16.86 -10.51 -4.65
CA GLN A 217 -17.86 -11.25 -5.43
C GLN A 217 -17.54 -12.75 -5.47
N ARG A 218 -16.27 -13.11 -5.66
CA ARG A 218 -15.83 -14.52 -5.58
C ARG A 218 -16.06 -15.07 -4.17
N GLY A 219 -15.70 -14.31 -3.14
CA GLY A 219 -15.91 -14.71 -1.76
C GLY A 219 -17.37 -14.92 -1.40
N LYS A 220 -18.29 -14.05 -1.89
CA LYS A 220 -19.74 -14.26 -1.74
C LYS A 220 -20.20 -15.58 -2.35
N LYS A 221 -19.76 -15.86 -3.60
CA LYS A 221 -20.07 -17.13 -4.27
C LYS A 221 -19.52 -18.34 -3.51
N GLN A 222 -18.31 -18.25 -2.98
CA GLN A 222 -17.69 -19.32 -2.19
C GLN A 222 -18.43 -19.59 -0.87
N LEU A 223 -18.89 -18.53 -0.17
CA LEU A 223 -19.68 -18.70 1.06
C LEU A 223 -21.04 -19.36 0.83
N LEU A 224 -21.60 -19.20 -0.37
CA LEU A 224 -22.88 -19.84 -0.77
C LEU A 224 -22.68 -21.25 -1.32
N ALA A 225 -21.48 -21.60 -1.76
CA ALA A 225 -21.21 -22.92 -2.33
C ALA A 225 -21.14 -23.98 -1.22
N THR A 226 -21.99 -24.99 -1.28
CA THR A 226 -22.00 -26.12 -0.35
C THR A 226 -21.04 -27.24 -0.70
N GLN A 227 -20.45 -27.19 -1.91
CA GLN A 227 -19.50 -28.18 -2.40
C GLN A 227 -18.35 -27.49 -3.13
N ASP A 228 -17.16 -27.58 -2.60
CA ASP A 228 -15.93 -27.35 -3.34
C ASP A 228 -15.43 -28.73 -3.79
N ALA A 229 -15.26 -28.94 -5.10
CA ALA A 229 -14.90 -30.24 -5.70
C ALA A 229 -13.55 -30.82 -5.19
N GLN A 230 -12.81 -30.05 -4.39
CA GLN A 230 -11.48 -30.40 -3.87
C GLN A 230 -11.40 -30.42 -2.33
N ARG A 231 -12.49 -30.16 -1.59
CA ARG A 231 -12.50 -30.10 -0.12
C ARG A 231 -13.60 -30.98 0.48
N GLN A 232 -13.42 -31.34 1.74
CA GLN A 232 -14.44 -32.06 2.53
C GLN A 232 -15.79 -31.32 2.51
N PRO A 233 -16.93 -32.03 2.63
CA PRO A 233 -18.25 -31.42 2.71
C PRO A 233 -18.26 -30.34 3.80
N GLN A 234 -18.60 -29.11 3.43
CA GLN A 234 -18.68 -27.99 4.36
C GLN A 234 -20.11 -27.82 4.84
N GLU A 235 -20.27 -27.40 6.08
CA GLU A 235 -21.60 -27.04 6.59
C GLU A 235 -22.13 -25.84 5.78
N PRO A 236 -23.38 -25.89 5.29
CA PRO A 236 -23.98 -24.81 4.53
C PRO A 236 -24.11 -23.57 5.40
N LEU A 237 -23.91 -22.40 4.77
CA LEU A 237 -24.16 -21.13 5.45
C LEU A 237 -25.64 -21.04 5.85
N PRO A 238 -25.99 -20.75 7.12
CA PRO A 238 -27.38 -20.64 7.56
C PRO A 238 -28.18 -19.63 6.74
N ALA A 239 -29.47 -19.89 6.52
CA ALA A 239 -30.34 -19.12 5.63
C ALA A 239 -30.45 -17.62 6.01
N ASP A 240 -30.37 -17.29 7.29
CA ASP A 240 -30.39 -15.92 7.80
C ASP A 240 -29.14 -15.09 7.36
N TRP A 241 -28.02 -15.77 7.08
CA TRP A 241 -26.83 -15.11 6.51
C TRP A 241 -26.95 -14.79 5.03
N HIS A 242 -27.83 -15.47 4.28
CA HIS A 242 -28.06 -15.17 2.86
C HIS A 242 -28.63 -13.76 2.68
N ALA A 243 -29.54 -13.32 3.56
CA ALA A 243 -30.06 -11.95 3.54
C ALA A 243 -28.96 -10.92 3.84
N LEU A 244 -28.03 -11.23 4.76
CA LEU A 244 -26.90 -10.36 5.08
C LEU A 244 -25.92 -10.23 3.91
N LEU A 245 -25.66 -11.30 3.16
CA LEU A 245 -24.82 -11.26 1.96
C LEU A 245 -25.35 -10.27 0.91
N ALA A 246 -26.67 -10.15 0.77
CA ALA A 246 -27.29 -9.20 -0.14
C ALA A 246 -27.08 -7.72 0.28
N THR A 247 -26.80 -7.44 1.55
CA THR A 247 -26.53 -6.08 2.04
C THR A 247 -25.09 -5.62 1.81
N ILE A 248 -24.17 -6.55 1.55
CA ILE A 248 -22.78 -6.20 1.22
C ILE A 248 -22.75 -5.60 -0.20
N PRO A 249 -22.13 -4.43 -0.40
CA PRO A 249 -22.13 -3.76 -1.70
C PRO A 249 -21.63 -4.63 -2.84
N ASP A 250 -22.36 -4.63 -3.96
CA ASP A 250 -21.94 -5.21 -5.25
C ASP A 250 -21.46 -4.13 -6.23
N ALA A 251 -21.61 -2.85 -5.85
CA ALA A 251 -21.14 -1.72 -6.63
C ALA A 251 -19.61 -1.63 -6.62
N ASP A 252 -19.04 -0.99 -7.63
CA ASP A 252 -17.61 -0.83 -7.77
C ASP A 252 -16.98 -0.13 -6.55
N ALA A 253 -15.89 -0.71 -6.06
CA ALA A 253 -15.06 -0.01 -5.10
C ALA A 253 -14.48 1.25 -5.73
N LEU A 254 -14.38 2.30 -4.94
CA LEU A 254 -13.90 3.60 -5.41
C LEU A 254 -12.38 3.70 -5.28
N THR A 255 -11.74 4.57 -6.09
CA THR A 255 -10.42 5.05 -5.70
C THR A 255 -10.56 6.03 -4.52
N LEU A 256 -9.51 6.15 -3.69
CA LEU A 256 -9.51 7.14 -2.59
C LEU A 256 -9.81 8.55 -3.08
N HIS A 257 -9.28 8.95 -4.23
CA HIS A 257 -9.58 10.25 -4.84
C HIS A 257 -11.07 10.42 -5.16
N ARG A 258 -11.74 9.37 -5.65
CA ARG A 258 -13.19 9.40 -5.93
C ARG A 258 -14.00 9.39 -4.64
N LEU A 259 -13.61 8.59 -3.64
CA LEU A 259 -14.27 8.55 -2.32
C LEU A 259 -14.21 9.92 -1.65
N LEU A 260 -13.06 10.60 -1.71
CA LEU A 260 -12.85 11.93 -1.16
C LEU A 260 -13.39 13.07 -2.06
N ALA A 261 -13.95 12.73 -3.24
CA ALA A 261 -14.45 13.66 -4.24
C ALA A 261 -13.41 14.74 -4.61
N TYR A 262 -12.24 14.28 -5.10
CA TYR A 262 -11.15 15.16 -5.54
C TYR A 262 -11.60 16.12 -6.65
N ASP A 263 -11.29 17.40 -6.49
CA ASP A 263 -11.52 18.45 -7.46
C ASP A 263 -10.20 18.87 -8.12
N PRO A 264 -9.93 18.43 -9.38
CA PRO A 264 -8.66 18.72 -10.05
C PRO A 264 -8.42 20.21 -10.29
N ARG A 265 -9.49 21.03 -10.42
CA ARG A 265 -9.38 22.47 -10.69
C ARG A 265 -8.87 23.24 -9.48
N ARG A 266 -9.26 22.78 -8.28
CA ARG A 266 -8.90 23.41 -7.00
C ARG A 266 -7.76 22.68 -6.30
N ASN A 267 -7.38 21.51 -6.78
CA ASN A 267 -6.42 20.61 -6.13
C ASN A 267 -6.81 20.33 -4.66
N THR A 268 -8.09 20.05 -4.40
CA THR A 268 -8.64 19.84 -3.05
C THR A 268 -9.66 18.71 -3.04
N PHE A 269 -9.92 18.16 -1.86
CA PHE A 269 -10.97 17.19 -1.63
C PHE A 269 -12.25 17.90 -1.17
N ARG A 270 -13.40 17.54 -1.74
CA ARG A 270 -14.72 18.07 -1.32
C ARG A 270 -15.23 17.39 -0.04
N ARG A 271 -14.80 16.14 0.22
CA ARG A 271 -15.07 15.46 1.49
C ARG A 271 -14.03 15.90 2.51
N ASN A 272 -14.48 16.31 3.68
CA ASN A 272 -13.68 16.86 4.77
C ASN A 272 -14.51 16.89 6.06
N ALA A 273 -14.01 17.46 7.15
CA ALA A 273 -14.70 17.54 8.43
C ALA A 273 -16.08 18.23 8.38
N ARG A 274 -16.34 19.10 7.38
CA ARG A 274 -17.64 19.78 7.20
C ARG A 274 -18.57 19.05 6.24
N ASN A 275 -18.04 18.16 5.41
CA ASN A 275 -18.77 17.37 4.42
C ASN A 275 -18.27 15.93 4.45
N GLN A 276 -18.68 15.20 5.47
CA GLN A 276 -18.18 13.87 5.76
C GLN A 276 -18.76 12.80 4.81
N ILE A 277 -18.09 11.67 4.74
CA ILE A 277 -18.53 10.49 4.03
C ILE A 277 -19.73 9.89 4.77
N ALA A 278 -20.85 9.72 4.06
CA ALA A 278 -22.06 9.13 4.61
C ALA A 278 -21.94 7.58 4.61
N ALA A 279 -21.05 7.04 5.44
CA ALA A 279 -20.87 5.61 5.62
C ALA A 279 -20.64 5.29 7.10
N ASP A 280 -21.13 4.12 7.51
CA ASP A 280 -20.93 3.57 8.86
C ASP A 280 -19.63 2.76 8.92
N VAL A 281 -19.27 2.14 7.80
CA VAL A 281 -18.03 1.36 7.65
C VAL A 281 -17.31 1.79 6.37
N VAL A 282 -16.03 2.10 6.49
CA VAL A 282 -15.15 2.39 5.36
C VAL A 282 -13.98 1.42 5.37
N VAL A 283 -13.85 0.66 4.29
CA VAL A 283 -12.73 -0.28 4.09
C VAL A 283 -11.78 0.31 3.05
N ILE A 284 -10.51 0.35 3.39
CA ILE A 284 -9.45 0.75 2.46
C ILE A 284 -8.51 -0.43 2.25
N ASP A 285 -8.51 -0.97 1.05
CA ASP A 285 -7.55 -2.02 0.64
C ASP A 285 -6.28 -1.40 0.07
N GLU A 286 -5.18 -2.16 0.06
CA GLU A 286 -3.83 -1.70 -0.33
C GLU A 286 -3.39 -0.43 0.43
N ALA A 287 -3.68 -0.38 1.73
CA ALA A 287 -3.40 0.78 2.58
C ALA A 287 -1.90 1.09 2.72
N SER A 288 -0.99 0.18 2.38
CA SER A 288 0.47 0.41 2.29
C SER A 288 0.85 1.50 1.29
N MET A 289 0.01 1.75 0.28
CA MET A 289 0.23 2.78 -0.74
C MET A 289 -0.30 4.17 -0.34
N ILE A 290 -0.90 4.31 0.84
CA ILE A 290 -1.47 5.59 1.30
C ILE A 290 -0.37 6.42 1.95
N ASP A 291 -0.19 7.66 1.47
CA ASP A 291 0.69 8.63 2.11
C ASP A 291 0.04 9.34 3.30
N LEU A 292 0.83 10.07 4.07
CA LEU A 292 0.40 10.76 5.28
C LEU A 292 -0.69 11.82 5.01
N ALA A 293 -0.57 12.57 3.92
CA ALA A 293 -1.52 13.62 3.56
C ALA A 293 -2.87 13.04 3.14
N MET A 294 -2.85 11.92 2.40
CA MET A 294 -4.05 11.20 1.99
C MET A 294 -4.76 10.58 3.18
N LEU A 295 -4.01 9.93 4.11
CA LEU A 295 -4.61 9.37 5.32
C LEU A 295 -5.23 10.47 6.19
N ARG A 296 -4.57 11.62 6.35
CA ARG A 296 -5.16 12.77 7.04
C ARG A 296 -6.47 13.18 6.40
N SER A 297 -6.49 13.36 5.08
CA SER A 297 -7.69 13.78 4.35
C SER A 297 -8.83 12.77 4.50
N LEU A 298 -8.51 11.47 4.53
CA LEU A 298 -9.48 10.42 4.80
C LEU A 298 -10.04 10.51 6.21
N LEU A 299 -9.18 10.64 7.23
CA LEU A 299 -9.60 10.74 8.63
C LEU A 299 -10.44 11.98 8.90
N ASP A 300 -10.11 13.12 8.28
CA ASP A 300 -10.90 14.36 8.36
C ASP A 300 -12.30 14.20 7.72
N ALA A 301 -12.41 13.37 6.68
CA ALA A 301 -13.65 13.11 5.96
C ALA A 301 -14.55 12.05 6.61
N LEU A 302 -14.06 11.28 7.57
CA LEU A 302 -14.82 10.22 8.23
C LEU A 302 -15.60 10.76 9.42
N ARG A 303 -16.84 10.27 9.61
CA ARG A 303 -17.60 10.51 10.82
C ARG A 303 -16.89 9.92 12.04
N PRO A 304 -17.01 10.55 13.23
CA PRO A 304 -16.38 10.02 14.45
C PRO A 304 -16.84 8.62 14.83
N ASP A 305 -18.12 8.30 14.55
CA ASP A 305 -18.77 7.02 14.84
C ASP A 305 -18.49 5.94 13.77
N ALA A 306 -18.02 6.31 12.58
CA ALA A 306 -17.74 5.37 11.50
C ALA A 306 -16.56 4.46 11.85
N THR A 307 -16.65 3.18 11.46
CA THR A 307 -15.56 2.20 11.54
C THR A 307 -14.65 2.32 10.32
N LEU A 308 -13.36 2.56 10.54
CA LEU A 308 -12.32 2.51 9.51
C LEU A 308 -11.58 1.18 9.58
N ILE A 309 -11.57 0.43 8.49
CA ILE A 309 -10.81 -0.81 8.34
C ILE A 309 -9.70 -0.56 7.31
N LEU A 310 -8.46 -0.58 7.76
CA LEU A 310 -7.28 -0.49 6.89
C LEU A 310 -6.78 -1.90 6.60
N VAL A 311 -6.67 -2.23 5.33
CA VAL A 311 -6.21 -3.54 4.85
C VAL A 311 -4.99 -3.35 3.98
N GLY A 312 -3.93 -4.10 4.23
CA GLY A 312 -2.72 -3.98 3.43
C GLY A 312 -1.63 -4.94 3.88
N ASP A 313 -0.45 -4.71 3.38
CA ASP A 313 0.75 -5.44 3.77
C ASP A 313 1.77 -4.44 4.30
N ALA A 314 2.03 -4.48 5.60
CA ALA A 314 2.96 -3.55 6.25
C ALA A 314 4.43 -3.81 5.87
N ASP A 315 4.73 -4.98 5.29
CA ASP A 315 6.08 -5.37 4.88
C ASP A 315 6.33 -5.08 3.38
N GLN A 316 5.30 -4.61 2.62
CA GLN A 316 5.45 -4.17 1.23
C GLN A 316 6.09 -2.78 1.13
N LEU A 317 6.55 -2.46 -0.09
CA LEU A 317 7.03 -1.12 -0.43
C LEU A 317 5.97 -0.06 -0.09
N THR A 318 6.44 0.98 0.57
CA THR A 318 5.60 2.11 1.01
C THR A 318 5.18 3.02 -0.13
N SER A 319 4.34 4.01 0.16
CA SER A 319 3.95 5.04 -0.79
C SER A 319 5.16 5.78 -1.36
N ILE A 320 5.04 6.31 -2.57
CA ILE A 320 6.08 7.15 -3.20
C ILE A 320 6.16 8.51 -2.51
N ALA A 321 5.06 9.02 -1.99
CA ALA A 321 5.02 10.26 -1.22
C ALA A 321 5.35 10.02 0.26
N ALA A 322 5.65 11.10 1.00
CA ALA A 322 6.14 11.02 2.38
C ALA A 322 5.17 10.30 3.33
N GLY A 323 5.69 9.35 4.07
CA GLY A 323 5.04 8.63 5.16
C GLY A 323 4.73 7.17 4.87
N SER A 324 5.43 6.28 5.55
CA SER A 324 5.15 4.83 5.60
C SER A 324 4.04 4.53 6.61
N VAL A 325 2.87 5.16 6.44
CA VAL A 325 1.88 5.30 7.50
C VAL A 325 1.34 3.96 8.01
N LEU A 326 1.07 3.00 7.11
CA LEU A 326 0.57 1.69 7.53
C LEU A 326 1.61 0.94 8.36
N MET A 327 2.88 0.94 7.93
CA MET A 327 3.97 0.28 8.64
C MET A 327 4.17 0.87 10.04
N ASP A 328 4.18 2.20 10.15
CA ASP A 328 4.36 2.89 11.43
C ASP A 328 3.17 2.65 12.37
N LEU A 329 1.94 2.67 11.81
CA LEU A 329 0.73 2.36 12.55
C LEU A 329 0.75 0.91 13.07
N VAL A 330 1.12 -0.05 12.23
CA VAL A 330 1.25 -1.46 12.63
C VAL A 330 2.27 -1.61 13.74
N LYS A 331 3.47 -1.05 13.61
CA LYS A 331 4.50 -1.07 14.66
C LYS A 331 3.99 -0.46 15.98
N ALA A 332 3.29 0.66 15.91
CA ALA A 332 2.74 1.32 17.08
C ALA A 332 1.62 0.50 17.76
N LEU A 333 0.79 -0.19 16.98
CA LEU A 333 -0.25 -1.07 17.51
C LEU A 333 0.31 -2.37 18.08
N GLU A 334 1.33 -2.96 17.44
CA GLU A 334 2.06 -4.14 17.94
C GLU A 334 2.76 -3.87 19.26
N SER A 335 3.48 -2.75 19.37
CA SER A 335 4.18 -2.37 20.61
C SER A 335 3.22 -2.20 21.81
N ARG A 336 1.96 -1.84 21.54
CA ARG A 336 0.90 -1.69 22.54
C ARG A 336 0.06 -2.95 22.72
N LYS A 337 0.34 -4.03 22.00
CA LYS A 337 -0.48 -5.25 21.95
C LYS A 337 -1.96 -4.94 21.70
N SER A 338 -2.22 -4.03 20.77
CA SER A 338 -3.55 -3.52 20.50
C SER A 338 -4.43 -4.60 19.85
N GLU A 339 -5.62 -4.79 20.36
CA GLU A 339 -6.61 -5.68 19.75
C GLU A 339 -7.23 -5.11 18.46
N SER A 340 -6.93 -3.87 18.09
CA SER A 340 -7.32 -3.27 16.81
C SER A 340 -6.42 -3.68 15.64
N LEU A 341 -5.51 -4.61 15.85
CA LEU A 341 -4.61 -5.13 14.83
C LEU A 341 -4.65 -6.65 14.80
N VAL A 342 -4.76 -7.19 13.59
CA VAL A 342 -4.52 -8.62 13.33
C VAL A 342 -3.57 -8.77 12.15
N ARG A 343 -2.54 -9.59 12.31
CA ARG A 343 -1.59 -9.95 11.26
C ARG A 343 -1.87 -11.38 10.78
N LEU A 344 -2.20 -11.51 9.49
CA LEU A 344 -2.35 -12.81 8.83
C LEU A 344 -0.98 -13.30 8.36
N GLN A 345 -0.55 -14.44 8.87
CA GLN A 345 0.78 -15.00 8.60
C GLN A 345 0.73 -16.13 7.57
N HIS A 346 -0.33 -16.95 7.58
CA HIS A 346 -0.42 -18.10 6.69
C HIS A 346 -0.80 -17.70 5.27
N SER A 347 0.04 -18.08 4.28
CA SER A 347 -0.24 -17.86 2.86
C SER A 347 -0.86 -19.11 2.23
N PHE A 348 -2.00 -18.95 1.58
CA PHE A 348 -2.71 -20.03 0.87
C PHE A 348 -2.30 -20.14 -0.61
N ARG A 349 -1.45 -19.23 -1.12
CA ARG A 349 -1.08 -19.14 -2.54
C ARG A 349 0.34 -19.55 -2.84
N SER A 350 1.24 -19.42 -1.89
CA SER A 350 2.65 -19.51 -2.17
C SER A 350 3.10 -20.97 -2.25
N GLU A 351 3.75 -21.34 -3.35
CA GLU A 351 4.58 -22.52 -3.44
C GLU A 351 5.73 -22.40 -2.43
N HIS A 352 6.15 -23.53 -1.86
CA HIS A 352 7.12 -23.55 -0.75
C HIS A 352 8.44 -22.84 -1.09
N ALA A 353 8.91 -22.96 -2.33
CA ALA A 353 10.14 -22.32 -2.80
C ALA A 353 10.08 -20.80 -2.76
N LEU A 354 8.96 -20.19 -3.20
CA LEU A 354 8.78 -18.73 -3.20
C LEU A 354 8.61 -18.14 -1.80
N VAL A 355 8.15 -18.92 -0.82
CA VAL A 355 8.04 -18.47 0.58
C VAL A 355 9.42 -18.16 1.15
N ALA A 356 10.40 -19.06 0.97
CA ALA A 356 11.76 -18.87 1.47
C ALA A 356 12.46 -17.66 0.82
N ILE A 357 12.28 -17.47 -0.50
CA ILE A 357 12.83 -16.33 -1.24
C ILE A 357 12.21 -15.01 -0.73
N ASN A 358 10.90 -14.97 -0.60
CA ASN A 358 10.20 -13.76 -0.13
C ASN A 358 10.61 -13.38 1.30
N GLU A 359 10.80 -14.36 2.18
CA GLU A 359 11.23 -14.11 3.55
C GLU A 359 12.67 -13.58 3.60
N ALA A 360 13.58 -14.13 2.80
CA ALA A 360 14.95 -13.64 2.70
C ALA A 360 15.00 -12.19 2.17
N VAL A 361 14.19 -11.87 1.16
CA VAL A 361 14.06 -10.50 0.64
C VAL A 361 13.51 -9.56 1.72
N ARG A 362 12.49 -9.98 2.46
CA ARG A 362 11.88 -9.20 3.55
C ARG A 362 12.88 -8.88 4.66
N CYS A 363 13.74 -9.84 5.01
CA CYS A 363 14.78 -9.66 6.04
C CYS A 363 16.01 -8.91 5.51
N GLY A 364 16.16 -8.74 4.18
CA GLY A 364 17.33 -8.11 3.57
C GLY A 364 18.61 -8.96 3.69
N ASP A 365 18.47 -10.26 3.88
CA ASP A 365 19.58 -11.20 4.06
C ASP A 365 20.02 -11.78 2.71
N HIS A 366 21.18 -11.33 2.22
CA HIS A 366 21.73 -11.74 0.93
C HIS A 366 22.18 -13.21 0.88
N GLU A 367 22.68 -13.76 1.99
CA GLU A 367 23.16 -15.15 2.02
C GLU A 367 21.98 -16.13 2.03
N VAL A 368 20.97 -15.83 2.87
CA VAL A 368 19.72 -16.59 2.89
C VAL A 368 19.00 -16.49 1.55
N PHE A 369 18.99 -15.31 0.92
CA PHE A 369 18.41 -15.13 -0.42
C PHE A 369 19.12 -15.97 -1.47
N ALA A 370 20.45 -15.99 -1.50
CA ALA A 370 21.22 -16.81 -2.43
C ALA A 370 20.92 -18.30 -2.24
N SER A 371 20.93 -18.77 -0.99
CA SER A 371 20.60 -20.16 -0.66
C SER A 371 19.17 -20.55 -1.05
N ALA A 372 18.20 -19.66 -0.84
CA ALA A 372 16.80 -19.88 -1.21
C ALA A 372 16.62 -19.94 -2.74
N MET A 373 17.34 -19.10 -3.49
CA MET A 373 17.34 -19.13 -4.96
C MET A 373 17.94 -20.44 -5.51
N ASP A 374 19.05 -20.91 -4.94
CA ASP A 374 19.68 -22.17 -5.34
C ASP A 374 18.75 -23.37 -5.04
N ALA A 375 18.06 -23.35 -3.90
CA ALA A 375 17.12 -24.39 -3.52
C ALA A 375 15.84 -24.40 -4.40
N ALA A 376 15.45 -23.26 -4.95
CA ALA A 376 14.28 -23.15 -5.82
C ALA A 376 14.50 -23.77 -7.22
N GLY A 377 15.73 -23.94 -7.66
CA GLY A 377 16.06 -24.59 -8.94
C GLY A 377 15.38 -23.90 -10.13
N THR A 378 14.48 -24.62 -10.81
CA THR A 378 13.75 -24.11 -11.98
C THR A 378 12.57 -23.23 -11.64
N ASP A 379 12.08 -23.23 -10.39
CA ASP A 379 10.90 -22.45 -9.95
C ASP A 379 11.23 -20.97 -9.84
N ALA A 380 12.51 -20.63 -9.61
CA ALA A 380 12.98 -19.25 -9.63
C ALA A 380 14.39 -19.19 -10.29
N THR A 381 14.52 -18.32 -11.29
CA THR A 381 15.80 -18.12 -12.00
C THR A 381 16.21 -16.66 -11.96
N ARG A 382 17.51 -16.42 -11.82
CA ARG A 382 18.11 -15.09 -11.84
C ARG A 382 18.94 -14.89 -13.10
N PHE A 383 18.68 -13.80 -13.82
CA PHE A 383 19.48 -13.37 -14.95
C PHE A 383 20.16 -12.04 -14.62
N HIS A 384 21.38 -11.89 -15.07
CA HIS A 384 22.10 -10.63 -15.03
C HIS A 384 22.16 -10.04 -16.43
N ALA A 385 21.84 -8.75 -16.56
CA ALA A 385 21.90 -8.02 -17.80
C ALA A 385 22.55 -6.64 -17.54
N ASP A 386 23.75 -6.44 -18.03
CA ASP A 386 24.52 -5.21 -17.84
C ASP A 386 24.14 -4.11 -18.84
N ASP A 387 23.56 -4.51 -19.96
CA ASP A 387 23.17 -3.60 -21.03
C ASP A 387 21.77 -3.93 -21.60
N PRO A 388 21.10 -2.97 -22.28
CA PRO A 388 19.78 -3.19 -22.87
C PRO A 388 19.74 -4.29 -23.94
N GLN A 389 20.86 -4.58 -24.62
CA GLN A 389 20.89 -5.62 -25.64
C GLN A 389 20.87 -7.01 -25.01
N GLN A 390 21.55 -7.19 -23.88
CA GLN A 390 21.47 -8.43 -23.09
C GLN A 390 20.06 -8.65 -22.57
N LEU A 391 19.41 -7.60 -22.03
CA LEU A 391 18.01 -7.66 -21.63
C LEU A 391 17.10 -8.05 -22.81
N ALA A 392 17.26 -7.40 -23.97
CA ALA A 392 16.46 -7.70 -25.16
C ALA A 392 16.61 -9.17 -25.62
N ARG A 393 17.81 -9.77 -25.48
CA ARG A 393 18.01 -11.19 -25.75
C ARG A 393 17.24 -12.10 -24.78
N GLN A 394 17.22 -11.75 -23.51
CA GLN A 394 16.45 -12.50 -22.51
C GLN A 394 14.93 -12.36 -22.74
N LEU A 395 14.48 -11.21 -23.17
CA LEU A 395 13.07 -10.94 -23.47
C LEU A 395 12.55 -11.69 -24.70
N ARG A 396 13.40 -12.26 -25.57
CA ARG A 396 12.97 -13.01 -26.78
C ARG A 396 12.06 -14.20 -26.47
N ARG A 397 12.25 -14.83 -25.33
CA ARG A 397 11.41 -15.95 -24.88
C ARG A 397 9.96 -15.55 -24.66
N TRP A 398 9.72 -14.30 -24.30
CA TRP A 398 8.38 -13.77 -23.99
C TRP A 398 7.46 -13.71 -25.24
N PRO A 399 7.87 -13.07 -26.36
CA PRO A 399 7.11 -13.12 -27.60
C PRO A 399 6.90 -14.52 -28.14
N GLU A 400 7.90 -15.41 -28.02
CA GLU A 400 7.78 -16.81 -28.43
C GLU A 400 6.69 -17.55 -27.65
N GLN A 401 6.63 -17.37 -26.35
CA GLN A 401 5.60 -17.95 -25.50
C GLN A 401 4.21 -17.37 -25.80
N ILE A 402 4.11 -16.05 -26.00
CA ILE A 402 2.85 -15.38 -26.39
C ILE A 402 2.39 -15.88 -27.75
N ALA A 403 3.29 -15.98 -28.72
CA ALA A 403 2.96 -16.45 -30.07
C ALA A 403 2.55 -17.94 -30.10
N ALA A 404 3.09 -18.75 -29.21
CA ALA A 404 2.73 -20.17 -29.05
C ALA A 404 1.40 -20.38 -28.31
N CYS A 405 0.79 -19.34 -27.73
CA CYS A 405 -0.44 -19.45 -26.96
C CYS A 405 -1.64 -19.73 -27.86
N ASP A 406 -2.21 -20.93 -27.76
CA ASP A 406 -3.36 -21.34 -28.56
C ASP A 406 -4.61 -20.48 -28.36
N ALA A 407 -4.78 -19.87 -27.18
CA ALA A 407 -5.88 -18.96 -26.89
C ALA A 407 -5.81 -17.64 -27.68
N LEU A 408 -4.63 -17.23 -28.15
CA LEU A 408 -4.41 -16.00 -28.90
C LEU A 408 -4.55 -16.20 -30.42
N ARG A 409 -4.27 -17.41 -30.95
CA ARG A 409 -4.36 -17.71 -32.37
C ARG A 409 -5.72 -17.39 -33.04
N PRO A 410 -6.88 -17.78 -32.43
CA PRO A 410 -8.17 -17.46 -33.02
C PRO A 410 -8.45 -15.97 -33.10
N MET A 411 -7.88 -15.19 -32.13
CA MET A 411 -8.06 -13.74 -32.11
C MET A 411 -7.24 -13.05 -33.19
N LEU A 412 -6.00 -13.52 -33.44
CA LEU A 412 -5.12 -12.99 -34.48
C LEU A 412 -5.64 -13.28 -35.87
N ALA A 413 -6.22 -14.48 -36.12
CA ALA A 413 -6.80 -14.86 -37.38
C ALA A 413 -8.11 -14.10 -37.76
N ARG A 414 -8.72 -13.38 -36.79
CA ARG A 414 -10.04 -12.74 -36.95
C ARG A 414 -10.00 -11.22 -36.78
N ILE A 415 -8.84 -10.59 -36.62
CA ILE A 415 -8.73 -9.13 -36.51
C ILE A 415 -9.27 -8.41 -37.72
N ASP A 416 -9.21 -9.04 -38.91
CA ASP A 416 -9.74 -8.47 -40.17
C ASP A 416 -11.22 -8.80 -40.42
N ASP A 417 -11.88 -9.62 -39.62
CA ASP A 417 -13.26 -10.05 -39.78
C ASP A 417 -14.20 -9.26 -38.86
N VAL A 418 -14.79 -8.18 -39.38
CA VAL A 418 -15.60 -7.21 -38.62
C VAL A 418 -17.00 -7.74 -38.23
N ASP A 419 -17.44 -8.88 -38.77
CA ASP A 419 -18.86 -9.33 -38.71
C ASP A 419 -19.12 -10.59 -37.88
N VAL A 420 -18.30 -10.92 -36.86
CA VAL A 420 -18.55 -12.13 -36.02
C VAL A 420 -19.32 -11.79 -34.77
N PRO A 421 -20.57 -12.26 -34.60
CA PRO A 421 -21.31 -12.15 -33.37
C PRO A 421 -20.65 -13.01 -32.26
N ASP A 422 -20.57 -12.47 -31.08
CA ASP A 422 -20.07 -13.08 -29.82
C ASP A 422 -18.59 -13.45 -29.78
N GLN A 423 -17.71 -12.46 -30.00
CA GLN A 423 -16.27 -12.59 -29.75
C GLN A 423 -15.90 -12.45 -28.26
N THR A 424 -16.84 -12.12 -27.37
CA THR A 424 -16.57 -11.78 -25.96
C THR A 424 -15.85 -12.91 -25.22
N ALA A 425 -16.25 -14.15 -25.42
CA ALA A 425 -15.62 -15.31 -24.77
C ALA A 425 -14.18 -15.54 -25.27
N THR A 426 -13.95 -15.38 -26.57
CA THR A 426 -12.61 -15.53 -27.18
C THR A 426 -11.67 -14.43 -26.72
N VAL A 427 -12.15 -13.17 -26.69
CA VAL A 427 -11.38 -12.02 -26.20
C VAL A 427 -11.04 -12.17 -24.72
N LEU A 428 -12.00 -12.60 -23.90
CA LEU A 428 -11.78 -12.85 -22.47
C LEU A 428 -10.76 -13.97 -22.23
N SER A 429 -10.82 -15.06 -23.00
CA SER A 429 -9.86 -16.15 -22.94
C SER A 429 -8.45 -15.69 -23.32
N ALA A 430 -8.31 -14.90 -24.37
CA ALA A 430 -7.04 -14.33 -24.80
C ALA A 430 -6.48 -13.35 -23.77
N LEU A 431 -7.30 -12.47 -23.22
CA LEU A 431 -6.90 -11.55 -22.13
C LEU A 431 -6.48 -12.32 -20.88
N HIS A 432 -7.18 -13.40 -20.53
CA HIS A 432 -6.82 -14.26 -19.42
C HIS A 432 -5.43 -14.88 -19.62
N ALA A 433 -5.18 -15.46 -20.79
CA ALA A 433 -3.89 -16.05 -21.14
C ALA A 433 -2.74 -15.02 -21.07
N LEU A 434 -2.96 -13.78 -21.52
CA LEU A 434 -1.97 -12.69 -21.39
C LEU A 434 -1.72 -12.27 -19.94
N THR A 435 -2.62 -12.57 -19.02
CA THR A 435 -2.43 -12.27 -17.58
C THR A 435 -1.72 -13.36 -16.80
N GLU A 436 -1.54 -14.56 -17.36
CA GLU A 436 -0.83 -15.66 -16.71
C GLU A 436 0.66 -15.37 -16.52
N GLN A 437 1.23 -14.56 -17.41
CA GLN A 437 2.62 -14.13 -17.34
C GLN A 437 2.69 -12.61 -17.37
N GLN A 438 3.44 -12.02 -16.44
CA GLN A 438 3.59 -10.56 -16.34
C GLN A 438 5.06 -10.18 -16.14
N LEU A 439 5.54 -9.22 -16.95
CA LEU A 439 6.82 -8.58 -16.75
C LEU A 439 6.66 -7.38 -15.83
N LEU A 440 7.36 -7.41 -14.69
CA LEU A 440 7.40 -6.30 -13.75
C LEU A 440 8.71 -5.54 -13.93
N CYS A 441 8.61 -4.22 -14.12
CA CYS A 441 9.76 -3.33 -14.24
C CYS A 441 9.76 -2.33 -13.08
N ALA A 442 10.93 -2.09 -12.48
CA ALA A 442 11.09 -1.12 -11.41
C ALA A 442 10.91 0.33 -11.89
N LEU A 443 11.19 0.60 -13.17
CA LEU A 443 11.11 1.92 -13.80
C LEU A 443 10.15 1.87 -14.99
N ARG A 444 9.55 3.03 -15.30
CA ARG A 444 8.72 3.19 -16.48
C ARG A 444 9.55 3.66 -17.68
N ASP A 445 10.30 4.74 -17.49
CA ASP A 445 10.97 5.52 -18.53
C ASP A 445 12.50 5.37 -18.41
N SER A 446 13.02 4.21 -18.79
CA SER A 446 14.48 3.97 -18.86
C SER A 446 14.76 2.89 -19.89
N ALA A 447 16.03 2.69 -20.24
CA ALA A 447 16.47 1.62 -21.14
C ALA A 447 16.11 0.20 -20.63
N PHE A 448 15.92 0.04 -19.32
CA PHE A 448 15.46 -1.17 -18.64
C PHE A 448 14.01 -1.06 -18.14
N GLY A 449 13.31 0.01 -18.52
CA GLY A 449 11.95 0.32 -18.07
C GLY A 449 10.86 -0.36 -18.89
N ALA A 450 9.63 -0.26 -18.39
CA ALA A 450 8.47 -0.91 -18.97
C ALA A 450 8.22 -0.49 -20.43
N GLN A 451 8.43 0.79 -20.78
CA GLN A 451 8.23 1.26 -22.15
C GLN A 451 9.23 0.64 -23.13
N ALA A 452 10.52 0.58 -22.76
CA ALA A 452 11.55 -0.03 -23.60
C ALA A 452 11.33 -1.54 -23.77
N CYS A 453 11.00 -2.24 -22.67
CA CYS A 453 10.69 -3.67 -22.71
C CYS A 453 9.48 -3.96 -23.58
N ASN A 454 8.40 -3.19 -23.45
CA ASN A 454 7.19 -3.35 -24.29
C ASN A 454 7.52 -3.12 -25.77
N ALA A 455 8.28 -2.08 -26.12
CA ALA A 455 8.65 -1.82 -27.51
C ALA A 455 9.45 -2.99 -28.12
N VAL A 456 10.36 -3.61 -27.35
CA VAL A 456 11.11 -4.80 -27.80
C VAL A 456 10.16 -5.98 -28.04
N ILE A 457 9.26 -6.26 -27.09
CA ILE A 457 8.32 -7.38 -27.17
C ILE A 457 7.34 -7.18 -28.35
N GLU A 458 6.76 -5.99 -28.49
CA GLU A 458 5.84 -5.66 -29.58
C GLU A 458 6.51 -5.78 -30.95
N HIS A 459 7.74 -5.29 -31.08
CA HIS A 459 8.49 -5.40 -32.33
C HIS A 459 8.72 -6.87 -32.73
N GLN A 460 9.10 -7.72 -31.78
CA GLN A 460 9.33 -9.14 -32.04
C GLN A 460 8.03 -9.90 -32.31
N LEU A 461 6.92 -9.56 -31.64
CA LEU A 461 5.60 -10.14 -31.93
C LEU A 461 5.13 -9.78 -33.33
N LYS A 462 5.28 -8.53 -33.76
CA LYS A 462 4.96 -8.12 -35.13
C LYS A 462 5.77 -8.90 -36.18
N GLN A 463 7.04 -9.19 -35.90
CA GLN A 463 7.87 -10.02 -36.79
C GLN A 463 7.44 -11.49 -36.80
N ALA A 464 6.96 -12.03 -35.69
CA ALA A 464 6.51 -13.40 -35.59
C ALA A 464 5.12 -13.63 -36.23
N TRP A 465 4.31 -12.58 -36.39
CA TRP A 465 2.96 -12.65 -36.93
C TRP A 465 2.84 -12.07 -38.34
N SER A 466 3.90 -11.48 -38.87
CA SER A 466 4.01 -11.08 -40.29
C SER A 466 4.51 -12.26 -41.15
#